data_50c863a18ff0591cc040a113addea08f
#
_entry.id   50c863a18ff0591cc040a113addea08f
#
_cell.length_a   1.000
_cell.length_b   1.000
_cell.length_c   1.000
_cell.angle_alpha   90.00
_cell.angle_beta   90.00
_cell.angle_gamma   90.00
#
_symmetry.space_group_name_H-M   'P 1'
#
loop_
_entity.id
_entity.type
_entity.pdbx_description
1 polymer ?
#
loop_
_entity_poly.entity_id
_entity_poly.type
_entity_poly.pdbx_seq_one_letter_code
_entity_poly.pdbx_strand_id
1 'polypeptide(L)'
;MSRLRLASWLAACLSLLPACAWAAPVSIVAAENFYGDIAQQIGGSDVTVTSILQSPDQDPHLFEAAPSTARDIAAARIIVQSGIGYDDWMAKLAQASNGGAARLLVVAPLAARKDGDNPHIWYDPKTMLAYAAVLTEKLAAADPAHAADFRARLAGFQASMHPVLEKIAALRAQYSGTPVTATEPVSGYLTDAVGLRNRNAAFQVAVMNDTEPSASDLAAFEQSLKTRAVKLLVYNSQATDQLADRMRTLARQSGVPVLPVTETEPKGMTYQAWMLDVLNKLQQALAQ
;
A
#
# COMPACT_ATOMS: atom_id res chain seq x y z
N MET A 1 -3.26 6.71 -92.39
CA MET A 1 -2.84 7.72 -91.36
C MET A 1 -3.41 7.32 -90.02
N SER A 2 -2.64 6.56 -89.24
CA SER A 2 -3.05 5.97 -87.95
C SER A 2 -2.46 6.82 -86.83
N ARG A 3 -3.32 7.31 -85.95
CA ARG A 3 -2.91 8.08 -84.72
C ARG A 3 -2.99 7.13 -83.58
N LEU A 4 -1.82 6.69 -83.03
CA LEU A 4 -1.66 5.99 -81.73
C LEU A 4 -1.96 6.99 -80.62
N ARG A 5 -2.87 6.61 -79.74
CA ARG A 5 -3.08 7.29 -78.47
C ARG A 5 -2.35 6.49 -77.36
N LEU A 6 -1.28 7.07 -76.81
CA LEU A 6 -0.64 6.59 -75.61
C LEU A 6 -1.52 6.94 -74.42
N ALA A 7 -2.04 5.94 -73.68
CA ALA A 7 -2.72 6.13 -72.41
C ALA A 7 -1.67 5.96 -71.30
N SER A 8 -1.36 7.08 -70.62
CA SER A 8 -0.47 7.09 -69.44
C SER A 8 -1.24 6.59 -68.22
N TRP A 9 -0.83 5.45 -67.70
CA TRP A 9 -1.32 4.95 -66.41
C TRP A 9 -0.49 5.60 -65.30
N LEU A 10 -1.07 6.58 -64.54
CA LEU A 10 -0.54 7.08 -63.28
C LEU A 10 -0.93 6.06 -62.20
N ALA A 11 0.00 5.23 -61.74
CA ALA A 11 -0.17 4.41 -60.57
C ALA A 11 -0.01 5.30 -59.31
N ALA A 12 -1.13 5.63 -58.65
CA ALA A 12 -1.12 6.29 -57.37
C ALA A 12 -0.75 5.28 -56.29
N CYS A 13 0.53 5.27 -55.85
CA CYS A 13 0.94 4.59 -54.64
C CYS A 13 0.35 5.34 -53.42
N LEU A 14 -0.77 4.85 -52.91
CA LEU A 14 -1.32 5.28 -51.62
C LEU A 14 -0.43 4.63 -50.56
N SER A 15 0.52 5.37 -50.01
CA SER A 15 1.30 4.97 -48.85
C SER A 15 0.34 4.91 -47.62
N LEU A 16 -0.06 3.69 -47.25
CA LEU A 16 -0.69 3.41 -45.95
C LEU A 16 0.35 3.67 -44.88
N LEU A 17 0.35 4.87 -44.32
CA LEU A 17 1.01 5.13 -43.05
C LEU A 17 0.28 4.31 -41.97
N PRO A 18 0.98 3.45 -41.22
CA PRO A 18 0.34 2.78 -40.10
C PRO A 18 -0.14 3.86 -39.12
N ALA A 19 -1.44 3.96 -38.93
CA ALA A 19 -2.00 4.74 -37.84
C ALA A 19 -1.49 4.08 -36.56
N CYS A 20 -0.56 4.74 -35.83
CA CYS A 20 -0.27 4.38 -34.46
C CYS A 20 -1.58 4.56 -33.68
N ALA A 21 -2.35 3.49 -33.56
CA ALA A 21 -3.44 3.45 -32.60
C ALA A 21 -2.78 3.50 -31.22
N TRP A 22 -2.84 4.66 -30.54
CA TRP A 22 -2.50 4.73 -29.14
C TRP A 22 -3.45 3.78 -28.41
N ALA A 23 -2.88 2.73 -27.80
CA ALA A 23 -3.64 1.86 -26.94
C ALA A 23 -4.19 2.70 -25.78
N ALA A 24 -5.45 2.46 -25.42
CA ALA A 24 -6.01 3.12 -24.25
C ALA A 24 -5.19 2.74 -23.00
N PRO A 25 -4.95 3.67 -22.07
CA PRO A 25 -4.21 3.39 -20.85
C PRO A 25 -4.77 2.18 -20.10
N VAL A 26 -3.88 1.37 -19.51
CA VAL A 26 -4.29 0.20 -18.74
C VAL A 26 -5.03 0.66 -17.48
N SER A 27 -6.29 0.29 -17.32
CA SER A 27 -7.09 0.64 -16.15
C SER A 27 -6.73 -0.24 -14.96
N ILE A 28 -6.42 0.40 -13.82
CA ILE A 28 -6.07 -0.25 -12.56
C ILE A 28 -7.03 0.24 -11.49
N VAL A 29 -7.59 -0.68 -10.70
CA VAL A 29 -8.31 -0.35 -9.47
C VAL A 29 -7.57 -0.97 -8.31
N ALA A 30 -7.14 -0.13 -7.37
CA ALA A 30 -6.47 -0.53 -6.14
C ALA A 30 -7.42 -0.36 -4.94
N ALA A 31 -7.41 -1.29 -4.02
CA ALA A 31 -8.19 -1.19 -2.79
C ALA A 31 -7.75 0.05 -2.00
N GLU A 32 -6.44 0.24 -1.82
CA GLU A 32 -5.86 1.33 -1.06
C GLU A 32 -4.96 2.22 -1.94
N ASN A 33 -4.79 3.46 -1.51
CA ASN A 33 -4.07 4.49 -2.26
C ASN A 33 -2.57 4.24 -2.36
N PHE A 34 -1.93 3.59 -1.40
CA PHE A 34 -0.50 3.26 -1.47
C PHE A 34 -0.17 2.21 -2.56
N TYR A 35 -1.09 1.27 -2.86
CA TYR A 35 -0.95 0.42 -4.05
C TYR A 35 -1.18 1.21 -5.33
N GLY A 36 -2.16 2.12 -5.30
CA GLY A 36 -2.45 2.99 -6.43
C GLY A 36 -1.31 3.96 -6.75
N ASP A 37 -0.66 4.53 -5.73
CA ASP A 37 0.51 5.41 -5.90
C ASP A 37 1.65 4.67 -6.60
N ILE A 38 2.02 3.48 -6.12
CA ILE A 38 3.07 2.67 -6.76
C ILE A 38 2.66 2.28 -8.19
N ALA A 39 1.39 1.93 -8.41
CA ALA A 39 0.89 1.62 -9.74
C ALA A 39 1.01 2.82 -10.69
N GLN A 40 0.71 4.03 -10.21
CA GLN A 40 0.86 5.26 -10.97
C GLN A 40 2.33 5.59 -11.25
N GLN A 41 3.24 5.38 -10.28
CA GLN A 41 4.66 5.61 -10.46
C GLN A 41 5.26 4.69 -11.54
N ILE A 42 4.84 3.42 -11.59
CA ILE A 42 5.32 2.43 -12.58
C ILE A 42 4.62 2.61 -13.92
N GLY A 43 3.32 2.84 -13.91
CA GLY A 43 2.52 2.96 -15.12
C GLY A 43 2.71 4.29 -15.86
N GLY A 44 2.96 5.38 -15.14
CA GLY A 44 3.09 6.73 -15.73
C GLY A 44 1.81 7.15 -16.45
N SER A 45 1.96 7.66 -17.68
CA SER A 45 0.84 8.05 -18.55
C SER A 45 0.13 6.88 -19.22
N ASP A 46 0.70 5.67 -19.14
CA ASP A 46 0.19 4.49 -19.84
C ASP A 46 -0.81 3.70 -19.00
N VAL A 47 -1.16 4.22 -17.82
CA VAL A 47 -2.18 3.68 -16.92
C VAL A 47 -3.19 4.72 -16.49
N THR A 48 -4.37 4.26 -16.10
CA THR A 48 -5.35 5.05 -15.33
C THR A 48 -5.60 4.32 -14.02
N VAL A 49 -5.29 4.96 -12.90
CA VAL A 49 -5.39 4.36 -11.57
C VAL A 49 -6.54 4.97 -10.79
N THR A 50 -7.39 4.10 -10.24
CA THR A 50 -8.42 4.46 -9.26
C THR A 50 -8.12 3.74 -7.96
N SER A 51 -7.87 4.48 -6.89
CA SER A 51 -7.80 3.95 -5.53
C SER A 51 -9.14 4.13 -4.84
N ILE A 52 -9.62 3.12 -4.14
CA ILE A 52 -10.92 3.16 -3.47
C ILE A 52 -10.79 3.84 -2.10
N LEU A 53 -9.93 3.34 -1.24
CA LEU A 53 -9.58 3.97 0.05
C LEU A 53 -8.46 4.99 -0.18
N GLN A 54 -8.75 6.28 0.01
CA GLN A 54 -7.85 7.37 -0.42
C GLN A 54 -7.49 8.35 0.70
N SER A 55 -8.18 8.31 1.83
CA SER A 55 -8.03 9.35 2.84
C SER A 55 -7.68 8.79 4.20
N PRO A 56 -6.68 9.37 4.89
CA PRO A 56 -6.42 9.06 6.29
C PRO A 56 -7.53 9.52 7.27
N ASP A 57 -8.53 10.26 6.76
CA ASP A 57 -9.72 10.63 7.54
C ASP A 57 -10.82 9.55 7.47
N GLN A 58 -10.63 8.52 6.64
CA GLN A 58 -11.57 7.42 6.46
C GLN A 58 -11.04 6.19 7.20
N ASP A 59 -11.83 5.65 8.13
CA ASP A 59 -11.54 4.38 8.78
C ASP A 59 -11.74 3.23 7.79
N PRO A 60 -10.68 2.48 7.43
CA PRO A 60 -10.80 1.37 6.47
C PRO A 60 -11.66 0.22 6.96
N HIS A 61 -11.77 0.02 8.27
CA HIS A 61 -12.58 -1.04 8.87
C HIS A 61 -14.10 -0.78 8.73
N LEU A 62 -14.48 0.49 8.56
CA LEU A 62 -15.88 0.92 8.38
C LEU A 62 -16.25 1.09 6.90
N PHE A 63 -15.41 0.61 5.97
CA PHE A 63 -15.66 0.81 4.55
C PHE A 63 -16.80 -0.08 4.02
N GLU A 64 -17.77 0.56 3.39
CA GLU A 64 -18.85 -0.09 2.65
C GLU A 64 -18.77 0.24 1.16
N ALA A 65 -18.72 -0.80 0.32
CA ALA A 65 -18.58 -0.61 -1.12
C ALA A 65 -19.86 -0.08 -1.78
N ALA A 66 -19.75 1.04 -2.47
CA ALA A 66 -20.85 1.61 -3.24
C ALA A 66 -21.03 0.89 -4.60
N PRO A 67 -22.22 1.02 -5.26
CA PRO A 67 -22.40 0.50 -6.62
C PRO A 67 -21.43 1.07 -7.67
N SER A 68 -20.88 2.27 -7.47
CA SER A 68 -19.79 2.83 -8.29
C SER A 68 -18.53 2.01 -8.18
N THR A 69 -18.13 1.64 -6.95
CA THR A 69 -16.96 0.77 -6.68
C THR A 69 -17.06 -0.55 -7.46
N ALA A 70 -18.23 -1.19 -7.45
CA ALA A 70 -18.44 -2.42 -8.21
C ALA A 70 -18.27 -2.22 -9.74
N ARG A 71 -18.73 -1.07 -10.28
CA ARG A 71 -18.55 -0.74 -11.70
C ARG A 71 -17.10 -0.50 -12.05
N ASP A 72 -16.37 0.22 -11.22
CA ASP A 72 -14.95 0.52 -11.43
C ASP A 72 -14.12 -0.79 -11.44
N ILE A 73 -14.38 -1.68 -10.47
CA ILE A 73 -13.75 -3.00 -10.40
C ILE A 73 -14.09 -3.86 -11.63
N ALA A 74 -15.35 -3.84 -12.07
CA ALA A 74 -15.78 -4.58 -13.25
C ALA A 74 -15.09 -4.11 -14.54
N ALA A 75 -14.79 -2.82 -14.66
CA ALA A 75 -14.12 -2.21 -15.80
C ALA A 75 -12.58 -2.28 -15.76
N ALA A 76 -11.99 -2.56 -14.59
CA ALA A 76 -10.53 -2.57 -14.43
C ALA A 76 -9.85 -3.70 -15.21
N ARG A 77 -8.69 -3.42 -15.78
CA ARG A 77 -7.80 -4.43 -16.39
C ARG A 77 -6.98 -5.16 -15.35
N ILE A 78 -6.57 -4.46 -14.30
CA ILE A 78 -5.85 -5.01 -13.14
C ILE A 78 -6.56 -4.54 -11.88
N ILE A 79 -6.79 -5.45 -10.95
CA ILE A 79 -7.40 -5.19 -9.64
C ILE A 79 -6.34 -5.53 -8.59
N VAL A 80 -6.11 -4.66 -7.60
CA VAL A 80 -5.09 -4.86 -6.57
C VAL A 80 -5.73 -4.83 -5.20
N GLN A 81 -5.40 -5.83 -4.37
CA GLN A 81 -5.82 -5.92 -2.96
C GLN A 81 -4.69 -6.40 -2.05
N SER A 82 -4.76 -6.05 -0.78
CA SER A 82 -3.91 -6.57 0.29
C SER A 82 -4.10 -8.06 0.48
N GLY A 83 -5.33 -8.47 0.74
CA GLY A 83 -5.71 -9.81 1.24
C GLY A 83 -5.56 -9.93 2.77
N ILE A 84 -5.48 -11.15 3.27
CA ILE A 84 -5.33 -11.46 4.71
C ILE A 84 -6.49 -10.87 5.55
N GLY A 85 -7.71 -10.85 5.00
CA GLY A 85 -8.88 -10.33 5.70
C GLY A 85 -9.00 -8.81 5.79
N TYR A 86 -8.05 -8.04 5.24
CA TYR A 86 -8.10 -6.58 5.30
C TYR A 86 -9.15 -5.97 4.36
N ASP A 87 -9.16 -6.41 3.11
CA ASP A 87 -9.96 -5.86 2.02
C ASP A 87 -10.73 -6.94 1.24
N ASP A 88 -11.30 -7.90 1.95
CA ASP A 88 -12.06 -9.04 1.40
C ASP A 88 -13.24 -8.60 0.52
N TRP A 89 -13.77 -7.39 0.72
CA TRP A 89 -14.81 -6.81 -0.13
C TRP A 89 -14.33 -6.69 -1.59
N MET A 90 -13.04 -6.38 -1.81
CA MET A 90 -12.46 -6.28 -3.15
C MET A 90 -12.49 -7.63 -3.88
N ALA A 91 -12.08 -8.72 -3.22
CA ALA A 91 -12.15 -10.06 -3.78
C ALA A 91 -13.58 -10.48 -4.11
N LYS A 92 -14.54 -10.17 -3.24
CA LYS A 92 -15.98 -10.47 -3.45
C LYS A 92 -16.51 -9.76 -4.69
N LEU A 93 -16.22 -8.46 -4.84
CA LEU A 93 -16.65 -7.69 -6.01
C LEU A 93 -15.93 -8.11 -7.29
N ALA A 94 -14.64 -8.44 -7.22
CA ALA A 94 -13.90 -8.98 -8.35
C ALA A 94 -14.46 -10.32 -8.83
N GLN A 95 -14.80 -11.24 -7.90
CA GLN A 95 -15.42 -12.53 -8.23
C GLN A 95 -16.81 -12.37 -8.85
N ALA A 96 -17.58 -11.39 -8.40
CA ALA A 96 -18.89 -11.09 -8.97
C ALA A 96 -18.81 -10.47 -10.38
N SER A 97 -17.65 -9.95 -10.80
CA SER A 97 -17.43 -9.38 -12.12
C SER A 97 -16.91 -10.43 -13.12
N ASN A 98 -17.28 -10.30 -14.40
CA ASN A 98 -16.84 -11.23 -15.44
C ASN A 98 -15.31 -11.24 -15.58
N GLY A 99 -14.67 -12.39 -15.32
CA GLY A 99 -13.22 -12.57 -15.38
C GLY A 99 -12.44 -11.78 -14.32
N GLY A 100 -13.11 -11.21 -13.29
CA GLY A 100 -12.46 -10.37 -12.28
C GLY A 100 -11.43 -11.11 -11.45
N ALA A 101 -11.71 -12.36 -11.07
CA ALA A 101 -10.78 -13.20 -10.31
C ALA A 101 -9.41 -13.38 -11.04
N ALA A 102 -9.41 -13.49 -12.37
CA ALA A 102 -8.18 -13.62 -13.16
C ALA A 102 -7.39 -12.30 -13.26
N ARG A 103 -8.06 -11.16 -13.02
CA ARG A 103 -7.46 -9.81 -13.05
C ARG A 103 -6.96 -9.36 -11.69
N LEU A 104 -7.29 -10.10 -10.62
CA LEU A 104 -6.95 -9.77 -9.25
C LEU A 104 -5.48 -10.07 -8.97
N LEU A 105 -4.79 -9.09 -8.42
CA LEU A 105 -3.46 -9.19 -7.82
C LEU A 105 -3.60 -9.07 -6.31
N VAL A 106 -3.40 -10.17 -5.60
CA VAL A 106 -3.37 -10.21 -4.14
C VAL A 106 -1.92 -10.05 -3.69
N VAL A 107 -1.66 -9.12 -2.78
CA VAL A 107 -0.29 -8.78 -2.33
C VAL A 107 0.20 -9.70 -1.21
N ALA A 108 -0.68 -10.18 -0.34
CA ALA A 108 -0.33 -11.02 0.80
C ALA A 108 0.60 -12.22 0.51
N PRO A 109 0.42 -12.98 -0.59
CA PRO A 109 1.35 -14.06 -0.94
C PRO A 109 2.78 -13.58 -1.18
N LEU A 110 2.97 -12.33 -1.64
CA LEU A 110 4.30 -11.74 -1.87
C LEU A 110 5.02 -11.41 -0.55
N ALA A 111 4.27 -11.19 0.52
CA ALA A 111 4.75 -11.01 1.87
C ALA A 111 5.02 -12.35 2.60
N ALA A 112 4.71 -13.50 1.97
CA ALA A 112 4.67 -14.81 2.61
C ALA A 112 3.78 -14.83 3.87
N ARG A 113 2.64 -14.13 3.83
CA ARG A 113 1.66 -14.01 4.91
C ARG A 113 0.39 -14.78 4.58
N LYS A 114 -0.32 -15.19 5.63
CA LYS A 114 -1.54 -15.99 5.56
C LYS A 114 -2.61 -15.43 6.49
N ASP A 115 -3.84 -15.89 6.32
CA ASP A 115 -4.95 -15.51 7.18
C ASP A 115 -4.62 -15.68 8.67
N GLY A 116 -4.95 -14.66 9.45
CA GLY A 116 -4.62 -14.55 10.87
C GLY A 116 -3.30 -13.86 11.19
N ASP A 117 -2.43 -13.62 10.20
CA ASP A 117 -1.26 -12.77 10.36
C ASP A 117 -1.69 -11.28 10.38
N ASN A 118 -0.79 -10.39 10.83
CA ASN A 118 -1.03 -8.95 10.77
C ASN A 118 -1.24 -8.50 9.30
N PRO A 119 -2.39 -7.90 8.95
CA PRO A 119 -2.71 -7.54 7.57
C PRO A 119 -1.98 -6.31 7.04
N HIS A 120 -1.36 -5.50 7.89
CA HIS A 120 -0.74 -4.21 7.54
C HIS A 120 0.60 -4.38 6.77
N ILE A 121 0.59 -5.22 5.73
CA ILE A 121 1.77 -5.65 4.97
C ILE A 121 2.44 -4.53 4.18
N TRP A 122 1.74 -3.43 3.93
CA TRP A 122 2.31 -2.26 3.26
C TRP A 122 3.35 -1.52 4.10
N TYR A 123 3.39 -1.76 5.41
CA TYR A 123 4.46 -1.29 6.28
C TYR A 123 5.73 -2.15 6.21
N ASP A 124 5.77 -3.18 5.36
CA ASP A 124 6.99 -3.89 4.99
C ASP A 124 7.49 -3.40 3.61
N PRO A 125 8.56 -2.59 3.54
CA PRO A 125 9.11 -2.11 2.28
C PRO A 125 9.53 -3.22 1.30
N LYS A 126 9.87 -4.41 1.80
CA LYS A 126 10.23 -5.55 0.94
C LYS A 126 9.01 -6.09 0.21
N THR A 127 7.88 -6.16 0.89
CA THR A 127 6.60 -6.53 0.29
C THR A 127 6.21 -5.57 -0.83
N MET A 128 6.39 -4.26 -0.61
CA MET A 128 6.02 -3.24 -1.60
C MET A 128 6.97 -3.22 -2.80
N LEU A 129 8.25 -3.54 -2.61
CA LEU A 129 9.19 -3.77 -3.71
C LEU A 129 8.82 -5.02 -4.53
N ALA A 130 8.38 -6.10 -3.88
CA ALA A 130 7.90 -7.31 -4.57
C ALA A 130 6.60 -7.04 -5.32
N TYR A 131 5.66 -6.30 -4.72
CA TYR A 131 4.43 -5.85 -5.39
C TYR A 131 4.74 -5.05 -6.66
N ALA A 132 5.61 -4.05 -6.56
CA ALA A 132 6.04 -3.23 -7.69
C ALA A 132 6.59 -4.09 -8.85
N ALA A 133 7.42 -5.08 -8.55
CA ALA A 133 7.98 -5.99 -9.56
C ALA A 133 6.91 -6.84 -10.25
N VAL A 134 5.99 -7.44 -9.47
CA VAL A 134 4.90 -8.28 -10.02
C VAL A 134 3.93 -7.44 -10.84
N LEU A 135 3.58 -6.24 -10.36
CA LEU A 135 2.72 -5.31 -11.10
C LEU A 135 3.35 -4.93 -12.44
N THR A 136 4.66 -4.66 -12.47
CA THR A 136 5.39 -4.31 -13.69
C THR A 136 5.24 -5.38 -14.76
N GLU A 137 5.39 -6.66 -14.42
CA GLU A 137 5.23 -7.75 -15.40
C GLU A 137 3.76 -7.93 -15.83
N LYS A 138 2.79 -7.68 -14.94
CA LYS A 138 1.37 -7.64 -15.33
C LYS A 138 1.07 -6.49 -16.30
N LEU A 139 1.66 -5.31 -16.09
CA LEU A 139 1.55 -4.18 -17.02
C LEU A 139 2.21 -4.48 -18.35
N ALA A 140 3.42 -5.04 -18.34
CA ALA A 140 4.13 -5.44 -19.56
C ALA A 140 3.36 -6.50 -20.37
N ALA A 141 2.64 -7.39 -19.70
CA ALA A 141 1.76 -8.37 -20.36
C ALA A 141 0.46 -7.74 -20.89
N ALA A 142 -0.08 -6.73 -20.20
CA ALA A 142 -1.31 -6.01 -20.59
C ALA A 142 -1.06 -5.03 -21.75
N ASP A 143 0.11 -4.41 -21.77
CA ASP A 143 0.58 -3.46 -22.80
C ASP A 143 2.04 -3.73 -23.17
N PRO A 144 2.31 -4.68 -24.08
CA PRO A 144 3.66 -5.03 -24.49
C PRO A 144 4.41 -3.90 -25.20
N ALA A 145 3.71 -2.92 -25.78
CA ALA A 145 4.35 -1.80 -26.47
C ALA A 145 5.14 -0.90 -25.50
N HIS A 146 4.67 -0.75 -24.25
CA HIS A 146 5.32 0.06 -23.20
C HIS A 146 6.06 -0.79 -22.15
N ALA A 147 6.28 -2.08 -22.41
CA ALA A 147 6.92 -2.99 -21.45
C ALA A 147 8.31 -2.52 -20.99
N ALA A 148 9.11 -1.93 -21.89
CA ALA A 148 10.43 -1.39 -21.56
C ALA A 148 10.32 -0.16 -20.62
N ASP A 149 9.33 0.70 -20.84
CA ASP A 149 9.11 1.90 -20.03
C ASP A 149 8.65 1.54 -18.62
N PHE A 150 7.76 0.54 -18.47
CA PHE A 150 7.35 0.04 -17.16
C PHE A 150 8.54 -0.51 -16.37
N ARG A 151 9.43 -1.29 -17.01
CA ARG A 151 10.64 -1.81 -16.35
C ARG A 151 11.64 -0.71 -16.00
N ALA A 152 11.79 0.31 -16.84
CA ALA A 152 12.63 1.47 -16.54
C ALA A 152 12.07 2.26 -15.32
N ARG A 153 10.75 2.46 -15.25
CA ARG A 153 10.11 3.13 -14.11
C ARG A 153 10.18 2.27 -12.83
N LEU A 154 10.10 0.94 -12.92
CA LEU A 154 10.36 0.05 -11.79
C LEU A 154 11.77 0.26 -11.23
N ALA A 155 12.79 0.34 -12.08
CA ALA A 155 14.16 0.61 -11.64
C ALA A 155 14.27 1.97 -10.93
N GLY A 156 13.56 2.99 -11.42
CA GLY A 156 13.44 4.29 -10.77
C GLY A 156 12.76 4.20 -9.40
N PHE A 157 11.65 3.48 -9.29
CA PHE A 157 10.96 3.24 -8.02
C PHE A 157 11.88 2.50 -7.02
N GLN A 158 12.54 1.43 -7.45
CA GLN A 158 13.49 0.70 -6.61
C GLN A 158 14.62 1.59 -6.09
N ALA A 159 15.19 2.45 -6.95
CA ALA A 159 16.20 3.41 -6.54
C ALA A 159 15.67 4.43 -5.53
N SER A 160 14.43 4.91 -5.70
CA SER A 160 13.80 5.87 -4.79
C SER A 160 13.48 5.28 -3.40
N MET A 161 13.49 3.95 -3.27
CA MET A 161 13.33 3.25 -1.98
C MET A 161 14.63 3.15 -1.18
N HIS A 162 15.82 3.40 -1.77
CA HIS A 162 17.09 3.30 -1.06
C HIS A 162 17.13 4.16 0.22
N PRO A 163 16.71 5.44 0.23
CA PRO A 163 16.71 6.24 1.45
C PRO A 163 15.85 5.65 2.58
N VAL A 164 14.74 4.98 2.25
CA VAL A 164 13.88 4.28 3.23
C VAL A 164 14.65 3.11 3.86
N LEU A 165 15.28 2.28 3.03
CA LEU A 165 16.04 1.11 3.47
C LEU A 165 17.28 1.51 4.30
N GLU A 166 17.99 2.54 3.89
CA GLU A 166 19.13 3.12 4.62
C GLU A 166 18.69 3.67 5.98
N LYS A 167 17.54 4.37 6.02
CA LYS A 167 16.99 4.88 7.27
C LYS A 167 16.61 3.76 8.24
N ILE A 168 15.99 2.68 7.74
CA ILE A 168 15.68 1.48 8.54
C ILE A 168 16.98 0.88 9.11
N ALA A 169 18.02 0.73 8.28
CA ALA A 169 19.30 0.18 8.71
C ALA A 169 19.98 1.04 9.79
N ALA A 170 19.96 2.37 9.63
CA ALA A 170 20.50 3.32 10.60
C ALA A 170 19.75 3.26 11.94
N LEU A 171 18.41 3.25 11.90
CA LEU A 171 17.59 3.12 13.10
C LEU A 171 17.77 1.76 13.79
N ARG A 172 17.91 0.69 13.01
CA ARG A 172 18.18 -0.65 13.54
C ARG A 172 19.53 -0.70 14.27
N ALA A 173 20.57 -0.08 13.72
CA ALA A 173 21.88 -0.01 14.36
C ALA A 173 21.84 0.72 15.71
N GLN A 174 20.96 1.73 15.83
CA GLN A 174 20.89 2.58 17.02
C GLN A 174 19.88 2.08 18.08
N TYR A 175 18.74 1.51 17.66
CA TYR A 175 17.59 1.27 18.54
C TYR A 175 17.13 -0.20 18.60
N SER A 176 17.84 -1.14 17.96
CA SER A 176 17.45 -2.55 18.01
C SER A 176 17.30 -3.05 19.48
N GLY A 177 16.23 -3.81 19.73
CA GLY A 177 15.89 -4.32 21.07
C GLY A 177 15.14 -3.34 21.96
N THR A 178 14.97 -2.07 21.55
CA THR A 178 14.22 -1.08 22.32
C THR A 178 12.75 -1.51 22.43
N PRO A 179 12.18 -1.59 23.68
CA PRO A 179 10.79 -1.98 23.88
C PRO A 179 9.85 -0.85 23.49
N VAL A 180 8.87 -1.16 22.64
CA VAL A 180 7.79 -0.28 22.22
C VAL A 180 6.45 -0.99 22.33
N THR A 181 5.34 -0.27 22.26
CA THR A 181 4.00 -0.83 22.19
C THR A 181 3.16 -0.06 21.20
N ALA A 182 2.00 -0.60 20.83
CA ALA A 182 1.07 0.05 19.94
C ALA A 182 -0.38 -0.22 20.36
N THR A 183 -1.32 0.66 19.98
CA THR A 183 -2.76 0.38 20.16
C THR A 183 -3.21 -0.73 19.23
N GLU A 184 -2.68 -0.74 18.01
CA GLU A 184 -2.89 -1.75 16.97
C GLU A 184 -1.57 -2.05 16.25
N PRO A 185 -1.40 -3.22 15.62
CA PRO A 185 -0.14 -3.61 15.00
C PRO A 185 0.10 -2.95 13.61
N VAL A 186 -0.45 -1.74 13.35
CA VAL A 186 -0.43 -1.07 12.04
C VAL A 186 0.98 -0.99 11.45
N SER A 187 1.92 -0.40 12.16
CA SER A 187 3.31 -0.29 11.70
C SER A 187 4.22 -1.44 12.17
N GLY A 188 3.63 -2.58 12.54
CA GLY A 188 4.35 -3.71 13.13
C GLY A 188 5.53 -4.17 12.29
N TYR A 189 5.33 -4.38 10.99
CA TYR A 189 6.40 -4.80 10.07
C TYR A 189 7.55 -3.79 9.94
N LEU A 190 7.23 -2.49 9.99
CA LEU A 190 8.26 -1.44 9.93
C LEU A 190 9.05 -1.39 11.24
N THR A 191 8.38 -1.49 12.40
CA THR A 191 9.04 -1.54 13.70
C THR A 191 9.91 -2.79 13.86
N ASP A 192 9.46 -3.93 13.33
CA ASP A 192 10.24 -5.17 13.27
C ASP A 192 11.47 -5.03 12.34
N ALA A 193 11.32 -4.37 11.20
CA ALA A 193 12.43 -4.07 10.29
C ALA A 193 13.51 -3.21 10.96
N VAL A 194 13.10 -2.27 11.81
CA VAL A 194 14.01 -1.47 12.66
C VAL A 194 14.58 -2.32 13.82
N GLY A 195 14.01 -3.48 14.12
CA GLY A 195 14.46 -4.36 15.21
C GLY A 195 13.96 -3.94 16.58
N LEU A 196 12.89 -3.16 16.66
CA LEU A 196 12.25 -2.81 17.93
C LEU A 196 11.55 -4.03 18.51
N ARG A 197 11.43 -4.08 19.83
CA ARG A 197 10.77 -5.18 20.51
C ARG A 197 9.34 -4.77 20.88
N ASN A 198 8.38 -5.19 20.07
CA ASN A 198 6.97 -4.95 20.31
C ASN A 198 6.47 -5.69 21.56
N ARG A 199 5.77 -4.97 22.44
CA ARG A 199 5.18 -5.46 23.69
C ARG A 199 3.67 -5.44 23.59
N ASN A 200 3.01 -6.22 24.45
CA ASN A 200 1.54 -6.23 24.56
C ASN A 200 0.81 -6.64 23.26
N ALA A 201 1.37 -7.60 22.53
CA ALA A 201 0.82 -8.02 21.23
C ALA A 201 -0.63 -8.54 21.33
N ALA A 202 -0.99 -9.26 22.40
CA ALA A 202 -2.36 -9.76 22.60
C ALA A 202 -3.39 -8.62 22.70
N PHE A 203 -3.04 -7.51 23.37
CA PHE A 203 -3.87 -6.31 23.39
C PHE A 203 -4.07 -5.75 21.97
N GLN A 204 -3.01 -5.58 21.22
CA GLN A 204 -3.04 -5.02 19.87
C GLN A 204 -3.89 -5.85 18.90
N VAL A 205 -3.77 -7.18 18.98
CA VAL A 205 -4.55 -8.11 18.14
C VAL A 205 -6.03 -8.06 18.53
N ALA A 206 -6.37 -7.92 19.81
CA ALA A 206 -7.76 -7.80 20.23
C ALA A 206 -8.39 -6.52 19.66
N VAL A 207 -7.70 -5.37 19.79
CA VAL A 207 -8.19 -4.10 19.22
C VAL A 207 -8.33 -4.18 17.71
N MET A 208 -7.32 -4.69 16.99
CA MET A 208 -7.37 -4.88 15.52
C MET A 208 -8.56 -5.72 15.05
N ASN A 209 -9.01 -6.68 15.87
CA ASN A 209 -10.12 -7.58 15.56
C ASN A 209 -11.47 -7.10 16.13
N ASP A 210 -11.58 -5.84 16.54
CA ASP A 210 -12.78 -5.27 17.19
C ASP A 210 -13.28 -6.10 18.37
N THR A 211 -12.35 -6.72 19.12
CA THR A 211 -12.66 -7.49 20.33
C THR A 211 -12.11 -6.81 21.57
N GLU A 212 -12.78 -6.98 22.71
CA GLU A 212 -12.25 -6.47 23.98
C GLU A 212 -10.99 -7.24 24.39
N PRO A 213 -9.86 -6.55 24.68
CA PRO A 213 -8.69 -7.19 25.30
C PRO A 213 -9.07 -7.80 26.65
N SER A 214 -8.43 -8.91 27.02
CA SER A 214 -8.62 -9.47 28.34
C SER A 214 -8.23 -8.45 29.43
N ALA A 215 -8.84 -8.56 30.64
CA ALA A 215 -8.49 -7.69 31.76
C ALA A 215 -6.99 -7.75 32.12
N SER A 216 -6.37 -8.91 31.95
CA SER A 216 -4.93 -9.10 32.18
C SER A 216 -4.08 -8.39 31.12
N ASP A 217 -4.48 -8.45 29.82
CA ASP A 217 -3.76 -7.78 28.74
C ASP A 217 -3.86 -6.26 28.85
N LEU A 218 -5.06 -5.76 29.21
CA LEU A 218 -5.27 -4.35 29.49
C LEU A 218 -4.42 -3.88 30.66
N ALA A 219 -4.42 -4.60 31.78
CA ALA A 219 -3.61 -4.27 32.95
C ALA A 219 -2.11 -4.28 32.62
N ALA A 220 -1.63 -5.26 31.87
CA ALA A 220 -0.25 -5.35 31.42
C ALA A 220 0.13 -4.18 30.49
N PHE A 221 -0.77 -3.76 29.60
CA PHE A 221 -0.57 -2.60 28.75
C PHE A 221 -0.46 -1.31 29.56
N GLU A 222 -1.43 -1.04 30.45
CA GLU A 222 -1.40 0.12 31.34
C GLU A 222 -0.13 0.16 32.21
N GLN A 223 0.26 -0.99 32.76
CA GLN A 223 1.47 -1.08 33.58
C GLN A 223 2.72 -0.76 32.75
N SER A 224 2.80 -1.24 31.50
CA SER A 224 3.92 -0.94 30.60
C SER A 224 4.08 0.57 30.36
N LEU A 225 2.97 1.32 30.27
CA LEU A 225 2.99 2.77 30.13
C LEU A 225 3.34 3.47 31.45
N LYS A 226 2.66 3.12 32.55
CA LYS A 226 2.84 3.75 33.88
C LYS A 226 4.27 3.62 34.38
N THR A 227 4.92 2.49 34.15
CA THR A 227 6.30 2.22 34.59
C THR A 227 7.35 2.60 33.54
N ARG A 228 6.94 3.12 32.37
CA ARG A 228 7.82 3.40 31.24
C ARG A 228 8.66 2.18 30.82
N ALA A 229 8.09 0.97 30.94
CA ALA A 229 8.71 -0.25 30.46
C ALA A 229 8.77 -0.32 28.92
N VAL A 230 8.10 0.61 28.25
CA VAL A 230 8.18 0.88 26.82
C VAL A 230 8.63 2.32 26.58
N LYS A 231 9.41 2.53 25.51
CA LYS A 231 9.97 3.83 25.13
C LYS A 231 9.04 4.65 24.24
N LEU A 232 8.03 3.99 23.65
CA LEU A 232 7.15 4.63 22.68
C LEU A 232 5.81 3.88 22.64
N LEU A 233 4.72 4.65 22.51
CA LEU A 233 3.42 4.17 22.06
C LEU A 233 3.19 4.60 20.62
N VAL A 234 3.03 3.64 19.72
CA VAL A 234 2.50 3.89 18.37
C VAL A 234 0.98 3.76 18.40
N TYR A 235 0.25 4.66 17.76
CA TYR A 235 -1.21 4.54 17.70
C TYR A 235 -1.75 4.79 16.29
N ASN A 236 -2.82 4.07 15.94
CA ASN A 236 -3.55 4.31 14.72
C ASN A 236 -4.36 5.61 14.85
N SER A 237 -4.05 6.62 14.03
CA SER A 237 -4.74 7.91 14.08
C SER A 237 -6.09 7.91 13.33
N GLN A 238 -6.40 6.84 12.61
CA GLN A 238 -7.68 6.65 11.90
C GLN A 238 -8.71 5.90 12.74
N ALA A 239 -8.26 5.09 13.72
CA ALA A 239 -9.16 4.40 14.62
C ALA A 239 -9.78 5.37 15.63
N THR A 240 -11.09 5.27 15.83
CA THR A 240 -11.88 6.11 16.73
C THR A 240 -12.20 5.39 18.06
N ASP A 241 -11.51 4.28 18.36
CA ASP A 241 -11.74 3.48 19.56
C ASP A 241 -11.41 4.25 20.86
N GLN A 242 -12.38 4.26 21.78
CA GLN A 242 -12.24 4.93 23.10
C GLN A 242 -11.11 4.32 23.96
N LEU A 243 -10.86 3.02 23.84
CA LEU A 243 -9.80 2.34 24.57
C LEU A 243 -8.41 2.80 24.07
N ALA A 244 -8.23 2.91 22.77
CA ALA A 244 -7.02 3.45 22.15
C ALA A 244 -6.76 4.89 22.59
N ASP A 245 -7.79 5.74 22.64
CA ASP A 245 -7.70 7.12 23.14
C ASP A 245 -7.30 7.19 24.61
N ARG A 246 -7.86 6.31 25.44
CA ARG A 246 -7.50 6.20 26.85
C ARG A 246 -6.03 5.80 27.01
N MET A 247 -5.54 4.83 26.24
CA MET A 247 -4.14 4.40 26.29
C MET A 247 -3.18 5.50 25.80
N ARG A 248 -3.56 6.24 24.76
CA ARG A 248 -2.82 7.41 24.28
C ARG A 248 -2.71 8.50 25.38
N THR A 249 -3.81 8.78 26.04
CA THR A 249 -3.85 9.73 27.16
C THR A 249 -2.96 9.29 28.31
N LEU A 250 -3.03 8.02 28.69
CA LEU A 250 -2.21 7.43 29.73
C LEU A 250 -0.71 7.49 29.40
N ALA A 251 -0.34 7.21 28.14
CA ALA A 251 1.04 7.32 27.67
C ALA A 251 1.58 8.74 27.88
N ARG A 252 0.84 9.76 27.45
CA ARG A 252 1.21 11.17 27.62
C ARG A 252 1.36 11.55 29.09
N GLN A 253 0.42 11.15 29.92
CA GLN A 253 0.47 11.40 31.37
C GLN A 253 1.67 10.72 32.03
N SER A 254 2.07 9.58 31.53
CA SER A 254 3.22 8.82 32.04
C SER A 254 4.57 9.32 31.44
N GLY A 255 4.55 10.29 30.51
CA GLY A 255 5.75 10.78 29.83
C GLY A 255 6.33 9.78 28.84
N VAL A 256 5.48 8.89 28.29
CA VAL A 256 5.85 8.01 27.17
C VAL A 256 5.51 8.74 25.87
N PRO A 257 6.49 8.95 24.96
CA PRO A 257 6.25 9.54 23.65
C PRO A 257 5.18 8.78 22.86
N VAL A 258 4.43 9.50 22.02
CA VAL A 258 3.32 8.93 21.24
C VAL A 258 3.54 9.25 19.76
N LEU A 259 3.53 8.22 18.91
CA LEU A 259 3.70 8.33 17.47
C LEU A 259 2.40 7.98 16.73
N PRO A 260 1.76 8.93 16.03
CA PRO A 260 0.65 8.62 15.14
C PRO A 260 1.13 7.92 13.86
N VAL A 261 0.39 6.92 13.44
CA VAL A 261 0.52 6.28 12.13
C VAL A 261 -0.87 6.19 11.47
N THR A 262 -0.90 6.06 10.15
CA THR A 262 -2.13 5.91 9.36
C THR A 262 -2.11 4.59 8.62
N GLU A 263 -3.28 4.05 8.30
CA GLU A 263 -3.42 2.86 7.45
C GLU A 263 -3.44 3.22 5.96
N THR A 264 -3.78 4.45 5.64
CA THR A 264 -3.78 4.97 4.27
C THR A 264 -2.67 6.01 4.09
N GLU A 265 -2.16 6.10 2.89
CA GLU A 265 -1.13 7.07 2.52
C GLU A 265 -1.68 8.50 2.63
N PRO A 266 -0.98 9.42 3.32
CA PRO A 266 -1.40 10.81 3.43
C PRO A 266 -1.44 11.50 2.07
N LYS A 267 -2.46 12.34 1.85
CA LYS A 267 -2.66 13.05 0.59
C LYS A 267 -1.44 13.87 0.18
N GLY A 268 -1.02 13.69 -1.06
CA GLY A 268 0.09 14.44 -1.67
C GLY A 268 1.48 13.91 -1.30
N MET A 269 1.56 12.78 -0.64
CA MET A 269 2.80 12.02 -0.47
C MET A 269 2.89 10.93 -1.52
N THR A 270 4.09 10.41 -1.74
CA THR A 270 4.35 9.11 -2.35
C THR A 270 4.59 8.09 -1.24
N TYR A 271 4.47 6.81 -1.57
CA TYR A 271 4.76 5.74 -0.62
C TYR A 271 6.12 5.90 0.07
N GLN A 272 7.17 6.24 -0.69
CA GLN A 272 8.53 6.45 -0.17
C GLN A 272 8.60 7.62 0.80
N ALA A 273 7.95 8.73 0.45
CA ALA A 273 7.92 9.93 1.29
C ALA A 273 7.16 9.66 2.60
N TRP A 274 6.04 8.94 2.53
CA TRP A 274 5.28 8.53 3.70
C TRP A 274 6.11 7.63 4.64
N MET A 275 6.76 6.59 4.13
CA MET A 275 7.61 5.71 4.92
C MET A 275 8.77 6.46 5.57
N LEU A 276 9.41 7.39 4.84
CA LEU A 276 10.48 8.24 5.40
C LEU A 276 9.96 9.17 6.50
N ASP A 277 8.78 9.74 6.34
CA ASP A 277 8.15 10.59 7.36
C ASP A 277 7.89 9.80 8.65
N VAL A 278 7.31 8.60 8.54
CA VAL A 278 7.09 7.71 9.68
C VAL A 278 8.41 7.35 10.37
N LEU A 279 9.45 6.99 9.61
CA LEU A 279 10.77 6.65 10.17
C LEU A 279 11.46 7.85 10.83
N ASN A 280 11.31 9.06 10.29
CA ASN A 280 11.84 10.28 10.89
C ASN A 280 11.14 10.62 12.20
N LYS A 281 9.81 10.54 12.23
CA LYS A 281 9.01 10.72 13.45
C LYS A 281 9.33 9.65 14.50
N LEU A 282 9.52 8.40 14.07
CA LEU A 282 9.95 7.30 14.92
C LEU A 282 11.31 7.61 15.59
N GLN A 283 12.28 8.08 14.80
CA GLN A 283 13.59 8.49 15.33
C GLN A 283 13.47 9.60 16.37
N GLN A 284 12.68 10.63 16.07
CA GLN A 284 12.46 11.75 16.99
C GLN A 284 11.82 11.30 18.32
N ALA A 285 10.84 10.38 18.24
CA ALA A 285 10.18 9.86 19.41
C ALA A 285 11.08 8.95 20.27
N LEU A 286 11.95 8.14 19.64
CA LEU A 286 12.89 7.26 20.35
C LEU A 286 14.09 8.03 20.95
N ALA A 287 14.37 9.23 20.49
CA ALA A 287 15.47 10.08 20.99
C ALA A 287 15.10 10.88 22.27
N GLN A 288 13.81 10.89 22.66
CA GLN A 288 13.31 11.53 23.90
C GLN A 288 13.54 10.61 25.11
#